data_8440967781bbdcb579e92a3d2d1f0c67
#
_entry.id   8440967781bbdcb579e92a3d2d1f0c67
#
_cell.length_a   1.000
_cell.length_b   1.000
_cell.length_c   1.000
_cell.angle_alpha   90.00
_cell.angle_beta   90.00
_cell.angle_gamma   90.00
#
_symmetry.space_group_name_H-M   'P 1'
#
loop_
_entity.id
_entity.type
_entity.pdbx_description
1 polymer ?
#
loop_
_entity_poly.entity_id
_entity_poly.type
_entity_poly.pdbx_seq_one_letter_code
_entity_poly.pdbx_strand_id
1 'polypeptide(L)'
;MSAFKEAIRSGLEEYLQRLKTAIEGLTPAEARWQPTVHTNHIAWLVWHMARVEDRWVNRYLRGTTEVWTADGWADRFNMDPESNGAGQTIEEVRAMPEIPLTDLMAYFDAVRAVTRRYLDLATEENLSQECQHPRLGTITGTWIVGHILAEESQHTGQVALIRGMIRGFNA
;
A
#
# COMPACT_ATOMS: atom_id res chain seq x y z
N MET A 1 -19.63 -13.68 -6.86
CA MET A 1 -18.69 -13.21 -5.81
C MET A 1 -19.43 -13.21 -4.50
N SER A 2 -18.83 -13.65 -3.36
CA SER A 2 -19.53 -13.55 -2.07
C SER A 2 -19.64 -12.09 -1.62
N ALA A 3 -20.64 -11.79 -0.77
CA ALA A 3 -20.84 -10.43 -0.24
C ALA A 3 -19.60 -9.91 0.51
N PHE A 4 -18.84 -10.81 1.16
CA PHE A 4 -17.58 -10.47 1.81
C PHE A 4 -16.54 -9.98 0.81
N LYS A 5 -16.29 -10.74 -0.26
CA LYS A 5 -15.32 -10.35 -1.30
C LYS A 5 -15.70 -9.05 -1.99
N GLU A 6 -17.00 -8.85 -2.23
CA GLU A 6 -17.51 -7.60 -2.79
C GLU A 6 -17.26 -6.40 -1.87
N ALA A 7 -17.50 -6.56 -0.57
CA ALA A 7 -17.25 -5.50 0.41
C ALA A 7 -15.76 -5.13 0.48
N ILE A 8 -14.87 -6.12 0.53
CA ILE A 8 -13.40 -5.89 0.51
C ILE A 8 -12.99 -5.16 -0.77
N ARG A 9 -13.40 -5.68 -1.93
CA ARG A 9 -13.08 -5.09 -3.23
C ARG A 9 -13.56 -3.63 -3.31
N SER A 10 -14.82 -3.39 -2.98
CA SER A 10 -15.40 -2.05 -3.00
C SER A 10 -14.65 -1.08 -2.09
N GLY A 11 -14.28 -1.51 -0.88
CA GLY A 11 -13.49 -0.69 0.04
C GLY A 11 -12.09 -0.37 -0.48
N LEU A 12 -11.38 -1.37 -1.02
CA LEU A 12 -10.05 -1.15 -1.61
C LEU A 12 -10.10 -0.20 -2.81
N GLU A 13 -11.12 -0.30 -3.67
CA GLU A 13 -11.32 0.63 -4.78
C GLU A 13 -11.63 2.06 -4.30
N GLU A 14 -12.46 2.18 -3.28
CA GLU A 14 -12.79 3.47 -2.68
C GLU A 14 -11.53 4.14 -2.11
N TYR A 15 -10.70 3.42 -1.34
CA TYR A 15 -9.50 4.00 -0.78
C TYR A 15 -8.46 4.35 -1.84
N LEU A 16 -8.30 3.53 -2.87
CA LEU A 16 -7.42 3.87 -4.00
C LEU A 16 -7.88 5.16 -4.71
N GLN A 17 -9.18 5.32 -4.91
CA GLN A 17 -9.72 6.54 -5.53
C GLN A 17 -9.54 7.77 -4.62
N ARG A 18 -9.78 7.62 -3.31
CA ARG A 18 -9.54 8.69 -2.32
C ARG A 18 -8.08 9.08 -2.26
N LEU A 19 -7.16 8.10 -2.32
CA LEU A 19 -5.73 8.34 -2.38
C LEU A 19 -5.37 9.15 -3.64
N LYS A 20 -5.84 8.73 -4.82
CA LYS A 20 -5.59 9.43 -6.10
C LYS A 20 -6.07 10.89 -6.02
N THR A 21 -7.25 11.13 -5.46
CA THR A 21 -7.76 12.49 -5.23
C THR A 21 -6.89 13.27 -4.24
N ALA A 22 -6.47 12.63 -3.15
CA ALA A 22 -5.67 13.30 -2.12
C ALA A 22 -4.26 13.69 -2.59
N ILE A 23 -3.70 13.02 -3.58
CA ILE A 23 -2.36 13.34 -4.11
C ILE A 23 -2.39 14.18 -5.39
N GLU A 24 -3.57 14.42 -5.95
CA GLU A 24 -3.72 15.17 -7.21
C GLU A 24 -3.12 16.57 -7.11
N GLY A 25 -2.28 16.91 -8.09
CA GLY A 25 -1.64 18.22 -8.22
C GLY A 25 -0.60 18.53 -7.14
N LEU A 26 -0.21 17.58 -6.28
CA LEU A 26 0.90 17.80 -5.34
C LEU A 26 2.23 17.88 -6.08
N THR A 27 3.04 18.85 -5.70
CA THR A 27 4.42 18.98 -6.16
C THR A 27 5.33 17.94 -5.48
N PRO A 28 6.52 17.64 -6.05
CA PRO A 28 7.49 16.73 -5.39
C PRO A 28 7.86 17.19 -3.98
N ALA A 29 8.02 18.50 -3.77
CA ALA A 29 8.32 19.07 -2.45
C ALA A 29 7.18 18.83 -1.45
N GLU A 30 5.92 19.02 -1.85
CA GLU A 30 4.76 18.73 -1.01
C GLU A 30 4.62 17.25 -0.71
N ALA A 31 4.88 16.38 -1.69
CA ALA A 31 4.85 14.92 -1.49
C ALA A 31 5.88 14.43 -0.47
N ARG A 32 6.98 15.16 -0.28
CA ARG A 32 8.04 14.86 0.69
C ARG A 32 7.99 15.71 1.96
N TRP A 33 7.03 16.63 2.05
CA TRP A 33 6.87 17.43 3.25
C TRP A 33 6.41 16.58 4.45
N GLN A 34 7.03 16.79 5.60
CA GLN A 34 6.70 16.10 6.86
C GLN A 34 6.05 17.10 7.83
N PRO A 35 4.87 16.79 8.41
CA PRO A 35 4.23 17.60 9.44
C PRO A 35 5.13 17.90 10.63
N THR A 36 5.93 16.92 11.03
CA THR A 36 6.96 17.05 12.05
C THR A 36 8.21 16.27 11.64
N VAL A 37 9.31 16.48 12.36
CA VAL A 37 10.56 15.74 12.14
C VAL A 37 10.47 14.23 12.43
N HIS A 38 9.36 13.76 12.97
CA HIS A 38 9.13 12.36 13.36
C HIS A 38 7.97 11.69 12.61
N THR A 39 7.48 12.30 11.53
CA THR A 39 6.34 11.77 10.77
C THR A 39 6.75 11.28 9.38
N ASN A 40 5.95 10.38 8.81
CA ASN A 40 6.07 10.01 7.43
C ASN A 40 5.65 11.15 6.51
N HIS A 41 6.09 11.13 5.26
CA HIS A 41 5.64 12.00 4.20
C HIS A 41 4.75 11.25 3.19
N ILE A 42 4.00 11.95 2.36
CA ILE A 42 3.00 11.37 1.45
C ILE A 42 3.62 10.34 0.49
N ALA A 43 4.76 10.64 -0.15
CA ALA A 43 5.39 9.71 -1.08
C ALA A 43 5.76 8.39 -0.41
N TRP A 44 6.25 8.42 0.84
CA TRP A 44 6.53 7.22 1.61
C TRP A 44 5.25 6.44 1.92
N LEU A 45 4.18 7.11 2.32
CA LEU A 45 2.88 6.47 2.61
C LEU A 45 2.30 5.77 1.38
N VAL A 46 2.35 6.40 0.20
CA VAL A 46 1.90 5.79 -1.06
C VAL A 46 2.71 4.53 -1.38
N TRP A 47 4.04 4.62 -1.30
CA TRP A 47 4.91 3.48 -1.51
C TRP A 47 4.64 2.35 -0.49
N HIS A 48 4.55 2.70 0.78
CA HIS A 48 4.34 1.74 1.86
C HIS A 48 3.02 0.95 1.69
N MET A 49 1.91 1.63 1.41
CA MET A 49 0.62 0.97 1.15
C MET A 49 0.73 -0.05 0.01
N ALA A 50 1.33 0.35 -1.11
CA ALA A 50 1.53 -0.56 -2.25
C ALA A 50 2.42 -1.75 -1.88
N ARG A 51 3.51 -1.53 -1.12
CA ARG A 51 4.41 -2.59 -0.65
C ARG A 51 3.72 -3.57 0.32
N VAL A 52 2.88 -3.05 1.21
CA VAL A 52 2.11 -3.87 2.15
C VAL A 52 1.12 -4.74 1.39
N GLU A 53 0.32 -4.17 0.50
CA GLU A 53 -0.62 -4.92 -0.33
C GLU A 53 0.08 -5.99 -1.17
N ASP A 54 1.17 -5.63 -1.85
CA ASP A 54 1.97 -6.54 -2.68
C ASP A 54 2.47 -7.74 -1.89
N ARG A 55 3.10 -7.48 -0.74
CA ARG A 55 3.65 -8.53 0.14
C ARG A 55 2.55 -9.46 0.65
N TRP A 56 1.45 -8.91 1.16
CA TRP A 56 0.36 -9.71 1.71
C TRP A 56 -0.33 -10.55 0.64
N VAL A 57 -0.61 -9.99 -0.53
CA VAL A 57 -1.27 -10.70 -1.61
C VAL A 57 -0.34 -11.70 -2.27
N ASN A 58 0.84 -11.28 -2.71
CA ASN A 58 1.69 -12.15 -3.50
C ASN A 58 2.43 -13.18 -2.63
N ARG A 59 3.11 -12.74 -1.57
CA ARG A 59 3.93 -13.65 -0.75
C ARG A 59 3.09 -14.57 0.13
N TYR A 60 2.05 -14.04 0.80
CA TYR A 60 1.29 -14.82 1.78
C TYR A 60 0.03 -15.48 1.22
N LEU A 61 -0.78 -14.81 0.40
CA LEU A 61 -1.99 -15.41 -0.16
C LEU A 61 -1.71 -16.30 -1.38
N ARG A 62 -0.80 -15.87 -2.25
CA ARG A 62 -0.53 -16.56 -3.52
C ARG A 62 0.71 -17.45 -3.48
N GLY A 63 1.60 -17.28 -2.51
CA GLY A 63 2.89 -17.97 -2.46
C GLY A 63 3.78 -17.68 -3.68
N THR A 64 3.70 -16.45 -4.22
CA THR A 64 4.44 -16.04 -5.42
C THR A 64 5.37 -14.87 -5.12
N THR A 65 6.27 -14.58 -6.07
CA THR A 65 7.13 -13.38 -6.01
C THR A 65 6.28 -12.11 -6.04
N GLU A 66 6.68 -11.14 -5.24
CA GLU A 66 6.06 -9.81 -5.17
C GLU A 66 6.25 -9.07 -6.51
N VAL A 67 5.28 -8.27 -6.95
CA VAL A 67 5.34 -7.40 -8.13
C VAL A 67 6.56 -6.46 -8.04
N TRP A 68 6.89 -6.04 -6.83
CA TRP A 68 8.03 -5.21 -6.49
C TRP A 68 9.35 -5.70 -7.10
N THR A 69 9.62 -6.98 -6.97
CA THR A 69 10.84 -7.60 -7.50
C THR A 69 10.63 -8.24 -8.86
N ALA A 70 9.48 -8.86 -9.11
CA ALA A 70 9.20 -9.55 -10.37
C ALA A 70 9.19 -8.62 -11.58
N ASP A 71 8.67 -7.39 -11.40
CA ASP A 71 8.56 -6.39 -12.47
C ASP A 71 9.66 -5.32 -12.39
N GLY A 72 10.69 -5.52 -11.55
CA GLY A 72 11.87 -4.66 -11.46
C GLY A 72 11.63 -3.29 -10.82
N TRP A 73 10.56 -3.11 -10.04
CA TRP A 73 10.29 -1.82 -9.37
C TRP A 73 11.33 -1.46 -8.32
N ALA A 74 11.86 -2.46 -7.59
CA ALA A 74 12.93 -2.24 -6.61
C ALA A 74 14.15 -1.59 -7.24
N ASP A 75 14.62 -2.15 -8.37
CA ASP A 75 15.77 -1.62 -9.10
C ASP A 75 15.47 -0.25 -9.71
N ARG A 76 14.28 -0.10 -10.32
CA ARG A 76 13.85 1.17 -10.93
C ARG A 76 13.81 2.32 -9.92
N PHE A 77 13.40 2.04 -8.68
CA PHE A 77 13.31 3.03 -7.62
C PHE A 77 14.58 3.12 -6.77
N ASN A 78 15.57 2.27 -7.05
CA ASN A 78 16.80 2.17 -6.26
C ASN A 78 16.52 1.98 -4.75
N MET A 79 15.63 1.03 -4.43
CA MET A 79 15.22 0.72 -3.06
C MET A 79 15.44 -0.76 -2.75
N ASP A 80 15.59 -1.06 -1.46
CA ASP A 80 15.78 -2.42 -0.97
C ASP A 80 14.62 -3.34 -1.41
N PRO A 81 14.90 -4.47 -2.11
CA PRO A 81 13.89 -5.42 -2.54
C PRO A 81 13.12 -6.08 -1.37
N GLU A 82 13.72 -6.18 -0.19
CA GLU A 82 13.09 -6.78 0.98
C GLU A 82 12.34 -5.76 1.86
N SER A 83 12.54 -4.46 1.67
CA SER A 83 11.88 -3.45 2.48
C SER A 83 10.41 -3.25 2.06
N ASN A 84 9.55 -3.10 3.06
CA ASN A 84 8.18 -2.61 2.88
C ASN A 84 7.87 -1.40 3.78
N GLY A 85 8.89 -0.84 4.42
CA GLY A 85 8.74 0.31 5.33
C GLY A 85 8.44 -0.05 6.78
N ALA A 86 8.01 -1.27 7.08
CA ALA A 86 7.70 -1.66 8.45
C ALA A 86 8.95 -1.68 9.33
N GLY A 87 8.92 -0.86 10.39
CA GLY A 87 10.03 -0.75 11.35
C GLY A 87 11.18 0.16 10.90
N GLN A 88 11.04 0.90 9.81
CA GLN A 88 12.01 1.90 9.39
C GLN A 88 12.16 3.01 10.43
N THR A 89 13.38 3.49 10.59
CA THR A 89 13.69 4.71 11.35
C THR A 89 13.29 5.95 10.55
N ILE A 90 13.19 7.09 11.22
CA ILE A 90 12.86 8.35 10.53
C ILE A 90 13.97 8.78 9.55
N GLU A 91 15.21 8.41 9.80
CA GLU A 91 16.35 8.62 8.92
C GLU A 91 16.19 7.82 7.61
N GLU A 92 15.73 6.57 7.70
CA GLU A 92 15.44 5.74 6.52
C GLU A 92 14.23 6.27 5.72
N VAL A 93 13.18 6.75 6.39
CA VAL A 93 12.05 7.43 5.73
C VAL A 93 12.54 8.66 4.93
N ARG A 94 13.42 9.47 5.51
CA ARG A 94 13.99 10.66 4.85
C ARG A 94 14.95 10.30 3.72
N ALA A 95 15.66 9.18 3.86
CA ALA A 95 16.59 8.69 2.86
C ALA A 95 15.90 8.05 1.65
N MET A 96 14.57 7.86 1.68
CA MET A 96 13.82 7.36 0.53
C MET A 96 14.14 8.20 -0.72
N PRO A 97 14.50 7.58 -1.88
CA PRO A 97 14.76 8.30 -3.11
C PRO A 97 13.60 9.21 -3.52
N GLU A 98 13.89 10.25 -4.27
CA GLU A 98 12.86 11.12 -4.84
C GLU A 98 12.21 10.40 -6.04
N ILE A 99 11.03 9.87 -5.83
CA ILE A 99 10.25 9.12 -6.82
C ILE A 99 8.98 9.93 -7.12
N PRO A 100 8.69 10.23 -8.40
CA PRO A 100 7.45 10.92 -8.76
C PRO A 100 6.21 10.15 -8.26
N LEU A 101 5.19 10.87 -7.77
CA LEU A 101 3.92 10.25 -7.34
C LEU A 101 3.27 9.44 -8.47
N THR A 102 3.43 9.85 -9.73
CA THR A 102 2.97 9.11 -10.90
C THR A 102 3.58 7.72 -11.00
N ASP A 103 4.88 7.60 -10.70
CA ASP A 103 5.58 6.32 -10.75
C ASP A 103 5.22 5.43 -9.56
N LEU A 104 5.08 6.02 -8.37
CA LEU A 104 4.56 5.32 -7.18
C LEU A 104 3.15 4.78 -7.42
N MET A 105 2.29 5.59 -8.05
CA MET A 105 0.93 5.15 -8.39
C MET A 105 0.91 4.09 -9.49
N ALA A 106 1.83 4.14 -10.45
CA ALA A 106 1.96 3.09 -11.47
C ALA A 106 2.33 1.74 -10.84
N TYR A 107 3.23 1.74 -9.85
CA TYR A 107 3.52 0.54 -9.06
C TYR A 107 2.28 0.10 -8.26
N PHE A 108 1.60 1.00 -7.57
CA PHE A 108 0.39 0.67 -6.82
C PHE A 108 -0.72 0.09 -7.72
N ASP A 109 -0.96 0.69 -8.89
CA ASP A 109 -1.95 0.20 -9.86
C ASP A 109 -1.58 -1.21 -10.37
N ALA A 110 -0.29 -1.52 -10.56
CA ALA A 110 0.17 -2.86 -10.93
C ALA A 110 -0.13 -3.88 -9.82
N VAL A 111 0.17 -3.55 -8.57
CA VAL A 111 -0.16 -4.38 -7.40
C VAL A 111 -1.67 -4.59 -7.29
N ARG A 112 -2.45 -3.51 -7.35
CA ARG A 112 -3.92 -3.57 -7.29
C ARG A 112 -4.54 -4.43 -8.38
N ALA A 113 -3.97 -4.46 -9.57
CA ALA A 113 -4.42 -5.35 -10.65
C ALA A 113 -4.28 -6.82 -10.25
N VAL A 114 -3.21 -7.19 -9.57
CA VAL A 114 -3.02 -8.55 -9.05
C VAL A 114 -4.02 -8.87 -7.93
N THR A 115 -4.23 -7.95 -7.00
CA THR A 115 -5.19 -8.10 -5.90
C THR A 115 -6.62 -8.28 -6.42
N ARG A 116 -7.04 -7.48 -7.39
CA ARG A 116 -8.35 -7.62 -8.06
C ARG A 116 -8.50 -9.02 -8.63
N ARG A 117 -7.51 -9.48 -9.39
CA ARG A 117 -7.53 -10.81 -10.00
C ARG A 117 -7.58 -11.92 -8.94
N TYR A 118 -6.83 -11.78 -7.85
CA TYR A 118 -6.89 -12.73 -6.75
C TYR A 118 -8.30 -12.79 -6.14
N LEU A 119 -8.90 -11.66 -5.80
CA LEU A 119 -10.24 -11.59 -5.23
C LEU A 119 -11.32 -12.13 -6.18
N ASP A 120 -11.18 -11.94 -7.48
CA ASP A 120 -12.11 -12.50 -8.47
C ASP A 120 -12.08 -14.03 -8.47
N LEU A 121 -10.89 -14.64 -8.33
CA LEU A 121 -10.67 -16.08 -8.45
C LEU A 121 -10.71 -16.83 -7.11
N ALA A 122 -10.42 -16.16 -5.98
CA ALA A 122 -10.32 -16.80 -4.68
C ALA A 122 -11.65 -17.46 -4.26
N THR A 123 -11.54 -18.69 -3.78
CA THR A 123 -12.65 -19.44 -3.18
C THR A 123 -12.74 -19.16 -1.67
N GLU A 124 -13.81 -19.59 -1.02
CA GLU A 124 -13.93 -19.56 0.45
C GLU A 124 -12.80 -20.38 1.11
N GLU A 125 -12.39 -21.50 0.48
CA GLU A 125 -11.29 -22.33 0.93
C GLU A 125 -9.96 -21.55 0.88
N ASN A 126 -9.65 -20.82 -0.20
CA ASN A 126 -8.47 -19.97 -0.28
C ASN A 126 -8.45 -18.90 0.80
N LEU A 127 -9.58 -18.29 1.12
CA LEU A 127 -9.70 -17.28 2.16
C LEU A 127 -9.60 -17.86 3.57
N SER A 128 -10.01 -19.12 3.77
CA SER A 128 -9.90 -19.83 5.04
C SER A 128 -8.52 -20.44 5.27
N GLN A 129 -7.71 -20.56 4.22
CA GLN A 129 -6.39 -21.16 4.30
C GLN A 129 -5.51 -20.40 5.30
N GLU A 130 -4.85 -21.18 6.17
CA GLU A 130 -3.88 -20.67 7.13
C GLU A 130 -2.51 -20.50 6.50
N CYS A 131 -1.83 -19.41 6.86
CA CYS A 131 -0.41 -19.22 6.58
C CYS A 131 0.35 -18.80 7.84
N GLN A 132 1.66 -19.04 7.85
CA GLN A 132 2.54 -18.69 8.96
C GLN A 132 3.20 -17.34 8.69
N HIS A 133 2.99 -16.39 9.59
CA HIS A 133 3.66 -15.10 9.55
C HIS A 133 4.70 -15.01 10.68
N PRO A 134 5.96 -14.59 10.43
CA PRO A 134 7.04 -14.63 11.41
C PRO A 134 6.75 -13.88 12.73
N ARG A 135 5.94 -12.82 12.68
CA ARG A 135 5.63 -11.96 13.84
C ARG A 135 4.23 -12.18 14.40
N LEU A 136 3.28 -12.64 13.58
CA LEU A 136 1.87 -12.74 13.95
C LEU A 136 1.43 -14.19 14.22
N GLY A 137 2.29 -15.18 13.92
CA GLY A 137 1.92 -16.58 14.00
C GLY A 137 0.99 -17.01 12.89
N THR A 138 0.02 -17.88 13.20
CA THR A 138 -0.96 -18.38 12.25
C THR A 138 -2.04 -17.34 11.96
N ILE A 139 -2.21 -17.00 10.70
CA ILE A 139 -3.23 -16.08 10.20
C ILE A 139 -3.95 -16.69 9.00
N THR A 140 -5.15 -16.19 8.66
CA THR A 140 -5.95 -16.68 7.52
C THR A 140 -5.96 -15.72 6.36
N GLY A 141 -6.32 -16.19 5.17
CA GLY A 141 -6.53 -15.33 4.01
C GLY A 141 -7.60 -14.24 4.27
N THR A 142 -8.66 -14.58 5.00
CA THR A 142 -9.69 -13.62 5.42
C THR A 142 -9.11 -12.50 6.28
N TRP A 143 -8.25 -12.85 7.25
CA TRP A 143 -7.57 -11.86 8.08
C TRP A 143 -6.69 -10.95 7.22
N ILE A 144 -5.93 -11.51 6.26
CA ILE A 144 -5.03 -10.75 5.40
C ILE A 144 -5.78 -9.70 4.58
N VAL A 145 -6.88 -10.08 3.90
CA VAL A 145 -7.61 -9.10 3.08
C VAL A 145 -8.30 -8.01 3.92
N GLY A 146 -8.74 -8.37 5.13
CA GLY A 146 -9.24 -7.39 6.11
C GLY A 146 -8.14 -6.45 6.61
N HIS A 147 -6.94 -6.98 6.84
CA HIS A 147 -5.77 -6.20 7.26
C HIS A 147 -5.33 -5.20 6.19
N ILE A 148 -5.25 -5.61 4.93
CA ILE A 148 -4.92 -4.71 3.81
C ILE A 148 -5.92 -3.55 3.76
N LEU A 149 -7.22 -3.82 3.89
CA LEU A 149 -8.25 -2.79 3.88
C LEU A 149 -8.06 -1.79 5.04
N ALA A 150 -7.72 -2.28 6.24
CA ALA A 150 -7.46 -1.43 7.39
C ALA A 150 -6.21 -0.56 7.20
N GLU A 151 -5.12 -1.13 6.70
CA GLU A 151 -3.87 -0.41 6.38
C GLU A 151 -4.11 0.72 5.38
N GLU A 152 -4.80 0.44 4.29
CA GLU A 152 -5.10 1.45 3.28
C GLU A 152 -5.99 2.57 3.81
N SER A 153 -7.01 2.22 4.61
CA SER A 153 -7.86 3.21 5.26
C SER A 153 -7.08 4.17 6.15
N GLN A 154 -6.21 3.62 7.01
CA GLN A 154 -5.40 4.41 7.95
C GLN A 154 -4.45 5.34 7.22
N HIS A 155 -3.71 4.82 6.25
CA HIS A 155 -2.69 5.60 5.53
C HIS A 155 -3.29 6.59 4.53
N THR A 156 -4.41 6.26 3.89
CA THR A 156 -5.14 7.22 3.06
C THR A 156 -5.64 8.41 3.90
N GLY A 157 -6.13 8.14 5.13
CA GLY A 157 -6.48 9.19 6.08
C GLY A 157 -5.29 10.08 6.47
N GLN A 158 -4.11 9.50 6.67
CA GLN A 158 -2.87 10.25 6.93
C GLN A 158 -2.47 11.12 5.74
N VAL A 159 -2.53 10.59 4.51
CA VAL A 159 -2.27 11.36 3.28
C VAL A 159 -3.22 12.55 3.17
N ALA A 160 -4.51 12.33 3.38
CA ALA A 160 -5.51 13.41 3.33
C ALA A 160 -5.25 14.48 4.39
N LEU A 161 -4.88 14.08 5.61
CA LEU A 161 -4.52 14.99 6.68
C LEU A 161 -3.29 15.83 6.33
N ILE A 162 -2.22 15.20 5.83
CA ILE A 162 -0.99 15.90 5.42
C ILE A 162 -1.28 16.89 4.29
N ARG A 163 -2.06 16.47 3.27
CA ARG A 163 -2.52 17.40 2.22
C ARG A 163 -3.25 18.60 2.79
N GLY A 164 -4.19 18.37 3.71
CA GLY A 164 -4.92 19.46 4.37
C GLY A 164 -4.01 20.43 5.14
N MET A 165 -2.94 19.93 5.76
CA MET A 165 -1.94 20.76 6.43
C MET A 165 -1.13 21.62 5.44
N ILE A 166 -0.87 21.10 4.23
CA ILE A 166 -0.11 21.81 3.19
C ILE A 166 -0.96 22.86 2.49
N ARG A 167 -2.17 22.50 2.07
CA ARG A 167 -3.00 23.30 1.15
C ARG A 167 -4.23 23.92 1.77
N GLY A 168 -4.54 23.55 3.00
CA GLY A 168 -5.75 24.00 3.68
C GLY A 168 -6.95 23.07 3.48
N PHE A 169 -8.04 23.43 4.15
CA PHE A 169 -9.29 22.66 4.12
C PHE A 169 -10.03 22.94 2.81
N ASN A 170 -10.46 21.91 2.10
CA ASN A 170 -11.15 21.98 0.80
C ASN A 170 -10.32 22.57 -0.37
N ALA A 171 -8.99 22.47 -0.33
CA ALA A 171 -8.12 22.89 -1.41
C ALA A 171 -7.82 21.74 -2.39
#